data_391c355548090426d125a2ac3e60b3bd
#
_entry.id   391c355548090426d125a2ac3e60b3bd
#
_cell.length_a   1.000
_cell.length_b   1.000
_cell.length_c   1.000
_cell.angle_alpha   90.00
_cell.angle_beta   90.00
_cell.angle_gamma   90.00
#
_symmetry.space_group_name_H-M   'P 1'
#
loop_
_entity.id
_entity.type
_entity.pdbx_description
1 polymer ?
#
loop_
_entity_poly.entity_id
_entity_poly.type
_entity_poly.pdbx_seq_one_letter_code
_entity_poly.pdbx_strand_id
1 'polypeptide(L)'
;MNKLKQEAEQFLQEKYSMSDFNSYQRNASKTAIYPDQHKILYPALGLAGEAGEVANKVKKLVRDGPDKRPETWREDIASEIGDVLWYCAALATDLNLTLGMIAGQNEAKLSARKTAGTIGGSGDTR
;
A
#
# COMPACT_ATOMS: atom_id res chain seq x y z
N MET A 1 6.38 16.08 -20.74
CA MET A 1 6.94 14.73 -20.63
C MET A 1 7.17 14.18 -22.03
N ASN A 2 8.29 13.50 -22.26
CA ASN A 2 8.67 12.92 -23.55
C ASN A 2 7.70 11.77 -23.91
N LYS A 3 7.31 11.66 -25.19
CA LYS A 3 6.39 10.64 -25.72
C LYS A 3 6.85 9.22 -25.39
N LEU A 4 8.14 8.92 -25.54
CA LEU A 4 8.73 7.60 -25.22
C LEU A 4 8.55 7.24 -23.74
N LYS A 5 8.68 8.22 -22.85
CA LYS A 5 8.47 7.99 -21.40
C LYS A 5 7.01 7.70 -21.11
N GLN A 6 6.09 8.41 -21.75
CA GLN A 6 4.65 8.17 -21.61
C GLN A 6 4.25 6.78 -22.09
N GLU A 7 4.77 6.36 -23.27
CA GLU A 7 4.52 5.04 -23.83
C GLU A 7 5.07 3.92 -22.95
N ALA A 8 6.26 4.11 -22.35
CA ALA A 8 6.84 3.16 -21.42
C ALA A 8 6.03 3.05 -20.12
N GLU A 9 5.58 4.18 -19.56
CA GLU A 9 4.74 4.18 -18.37
C GLU A 9 3.38 3.50 -18.64
N GLN A 10 2.77 3.79 -19.77
CA GLN A 10 1.51 3.14 -20.18
C GLN A 10 1.69 1.63 -20.34
N PHE A 11 2.75 1.20 -21.02
CA PHE A 11 3.05 -0.23 -21.18
C PHE A 11 3.22 -0.94 -19.84
N LEU A 12 3.93 -0.32 -18.89
CA LEU A 12 4.11 -0.88 -17.54
C LEU A 12 2.77 -0.96 -16.78
N GLN A 13 1.93 0.06 -16.91
CA GLN A 13 0.60 0.05 -16.29
C GLN A 13 -0.28 -1.07 -16.84
N GLU A 14 -0.30 -1.24 -18.16
CA GLU A 14 -1.07 -2.30 -18.80
C GLU A 14 -0.56 -3.69 -18.42
N LYS A 15 0.77 -3.88 -18.39
CA LYS A 15 1.42 -5.15 -18.05
C LYS A 15 1.20 -5.57 -16.60
N TYR A 16 1.25 -4.61 -15.66
CA TYR A 16 1.20 -4.89 -14.22
C TYR A 16 -0.11 -4.47 -13.55
N SER A 17 -1.10 -4.07 -14.31
CA SER A 17 -2.41 -3.69 -13.77
C SER A 17 -3.13 -4.89 -13.16
N MET A 18 -3.65 -4.72 -11.95
CA MET A 18 -4.54 -5.68 -11.30
C MET A 18 -5.98 -5.23 -11.45
N SER A 19 -6.90 -6.18 -11.68
CA SER A 19 -8.32 -5.87 -11.90
C SER A 19 -9.03 -5.43 -10.61
N ASP A 20 -8.64 -5.95 -9.44
CA ASP A 20 -9.25 -5.62 -8.15
C ASP A 20 -8.38 -6.09 -6.97
N PHE A 21 -8.73 -5.58 -5.77
CA PHE A 21 -8.05 -5.92 -4.53
C PHE A 21 -8.13 -7.40 -4.16
N ASN A 22 -9.24 -8.05 -4.44
CA ASN A 22 -9.44 -9.45 -4.07
C ASN A 22 -8.58 -10.38 -4.93
N SER A 23 -8.40 -10.07 -6.21
CA SER A 23 -7.45 -10.79 -7.07
C SER A 23 -6.02 -10.67 -6.57
N TYR A 24 -5.62 -9.46 -6.19
CA TYR A 24 -4.31 -9.22 -5.58
C TYR A 24 -4.13 -10.04 -4.30
N GLN A 25 -5.12 -10.02 -3.41
CA GLN A 25 -5.08 -10.76 -2.14
C GLN A 25 -4.92 -12.27 -2.36
N ARG A 26 -5.66 -12.85 -3.30
CA ARG A 26 -5.51 -14.27 -3.67
C ARG A 26 -4.11 -14.58 -4.15
N ASN A 27 -3.53 -13.74 -4.98
CA ASN A 27 -2.17 -13.92 -5.48
C ASN A 27 -1.12 -13.75 -4.36
N ALA A 28 -1.30 -12.76 -3.49
CA ALA A 28 -0.42 -12.55 -2.34
C ALA A 28 -0.39 -13.76 -1.40
N SER A 29 -1.52 -14.41 -1.17
CA SER A 29 -1.60 -15.59 -0.31
C SER A 29 -0.72 -16.75 -0.77
N LYS A 30 -0.41 -16.83 -2.06
CA LYS A 30 0.45 -17.88 -2.62
C LYS A 30 1.91 -17.75 -2.21
N THR A 31 2.33 -16.60 -1.75
CA THR A 31 3.69 -16.32 -1.29
C THR A 31 3.81 -16.18 0.22
N ALA A 32 2.71 -16.39 0.96
CA ALA A 32 2.70 -16.35 2.41
C ALA A 32 3.18 -17.71 2.97
N ILE A 33 4.39 -17.75 3.49
CA ILE A 33 5.04 -18.99 3.97
C ILE A 33 5.34 -19.00 5.47
N TYR A 34 4.89 -17.99 6.20
CA TYR A 34 5.07 -17.94 7.65
C TYR A 34 4.21 -19.00 8.35
N PRO A 35 4.64 -19.51 9.53
CA PRO A 35 3.93 -20.58 10.24
C PRO A 35 2.52 -20.16 10.67
N ASP A 36 1.58 -21.11 10.64
CA ASP A 36 0.19 -20.88 11.03
C ASP A 36 0.02 -20.33 12.45
N GLN A 37 0.91 -20.72 13.36
CA GLN A 37 0.91 -20.23 14.75
C GLN A 37 1.21 -18.74 14.86
N HIS A 38 1.75 -18.13 13.81
CA HIS A 38 2.08 -16.71 13.75
C HIS A 38 1.13 -15.90 12.84
N LYS A 39 0.00 -16.46 12.46
CA LYS A 39 -1.06 -15.71 11.78
C LYS A 39 -1.43 -14.48 12.59
N ILE A 40 -1.82 -13.43 11.86
CA ILE A 40 -2.12 -12.11 12.41
C ILE A 40 -0.86 -11.41 12.93
N LEU A 41 -0.12 -12.00 13.86
CA LEU A 41 1.06 -11.37 14.45
C LEU A 41 2.15 -11.09 13.40
N TYR A 42 2.50 -12.08 12.59
CA TYR A 42 3.56 -11.92 11.59
C TYR A 42 3.24 -10.81 10.58
N PRO A 43 2.08 -10.83 9.89
CA PRO A 43 1.78 -9.75 8.95
C PRO A 43 1.55 -8.39 9.61
N ALA A 44 1.05 -8.32 10.84
CA ALA A 44 0.92 -7.06 11.57
C ALA A 44 2.30 -6.41 11.84
N LEU A 45 3.28 -7.20 12.28
CA LEU A 45 4.65 -6.73 12.47
C LEU A 45 5.30 -6.33 11.15
N GLY A 46 5.10 -7.12 10.10
CA GLY A 46 5.62 -6.83 8.75
C GLY A 46 5.05 -5.53 8.19
N LEU A 47 3.76 -5.30 8.38
CA LEU A 47 3.09 -4.07 7.95
C LEU A 47 3.72 -2.83 8.60
N ALA A 48 3.96 -2.87 9.90
CA ALA A 48 4.62 -1.79 10.63
C ALA A 48 6.07 -1.59 10.14
N GLY A 49 6.79 -2.67 9.93
CA GLY A 49 8.17 -2.65 9.44
C GLY A 49 8.29 -2.02 8.06
N GLU A 50 7.46 -2.44 7.12
CA GLU A 50 7.50 -1.89 5.73
C GLU A 50 6.99 -0.46 5.66
N ALA A 51 6.00 -0.09 6.48
CA ALA A 51 5.61 1.31 6.61
C ALA A 51 6.78 2.17 7.11
N GLY A 52 7.58 1.64 8.03
CA GLY A 52 8.82 2.25 8.49
C GLY A 52 9.87 2.41 7.38
N GLU A 53 9.96 1.43 6.46
CA GLU A 53 10.86 1.53 5.30
C GLU A 53 10.44 2.65 4.33
N VAL A 54 9.14 2.84 4.11
CA VAL A 54 8.63 4.00 3.36
C VAL A 54 9.09 5.29 4.04
N ALA A 55 8.88 5.41 5.33
CA ALA A 55 9.27 6.58 6.12
C ALA A 55 10.78 6.82 6.06
N ASN A 56 11.58 5.77 6.14
CA ASN A 56 13.04 5.83 6.06
C ASN A 56 13.54 6.38 4.72
N LYS A 57 12.97 5.91 3.62
CA LYS A 57 13.33 6.39 2.28
C LYS A 57 12.96 7.86 2.08
N VAL A 58 11.78 8.26 2.51
CA VAL A 58 11.34 9.67 2.44
C VAL A 58 12.21 10.57 3.32
N LYS A 59 12.52 10.15 4.54
CA LYS A 59 13.40 10.86 5.45
C LYS A 59 14.75 11.18 4.81
N LYS A 60 15.35 10.21 4.15
CA LYS A 60 16.65 10.39 3.46
C LYS A 60 16.57 11.41 2.33
N LEU A 61 15.46 11.42 1.58
CA LEU A 61 15.24 12.44 0.54
C LEU A 61 15.17 13.84 1.14
N VAL A 62 14.52 13.99 2.28
CA VAL A 62 14.45 15.28 2.99
C VAL A 62 15.82 15.71 3.50
N ARG A 63 16.57 14.79 4.09
CA ARG A 63 17.92 15.06 4.61
C ARG A 63 18.87 15.53 3.54
N ASP A 64 18.90 14.83 2.39
CA ASP A 64 19.90 15.04 1.35
C ASP A 64 19.50 16.13 0.34
N GLY A 65 18.23 16.47 0.26
CA GLY A 65 17.68 17.49 -0.62
C GLY A 65 17.49 17.03 -2.08
N PRO A 66 16.79 17.85 -2.89
CA PRO A 66 16.40 17.47 -4.24
C PRO A 66 17.60 17.26 -5.19
N ASP A 67 18.72 17.95 -4.99
CA ASP A 67 19.90 17.84 -5.84
C ASP A 67 20.61 16.49 -5.73
N LYS A 68 20.44 15.80 -4.61
CA LYS A 68 21.05 14.48 -4.34
C LYS A 68 20.04 13.34 -4.45
N ARG A 69 18.84 13.62 -4.94
CA ARG A 69 17.79 12.63 -5.11
C ARG A 69 18.20 11.61 -6.18
N PRO A 70 18.21 10.29 -5.88
CA PRO A 70 18.45 9.27 -6.89
C PRO A 70 17.38 9.33 -7.98
N GLU A 71 17.72 9.01 -9.22
CA GLU A 71 16.73 8.95 -10.31
C GLU A 71 15.63 7.93 -10.05
N THR A 72 15.95 6.87 -9.30
CA THR A 72 15.04 5.76 -8.96
C THR A 72 14.20 6.03 -7.70
N TRP A 73 14.22 7.23 -7.14
CA TRP A 73 13.60 7.50 -5.82
C TRP A 73 12.11 7.16 -5.76
N ARG A 74 11.38 7.36 -6.84
CA ARG A 74 9.94 7.05 -6.92
C ARG A 74 9.71 5.55 -6.91
N GLU A 75 10.46 4.82 -7.71
CA GLU A 75 10.40 3.36 -7.83
C GLU A 75 10.86 2.70 -6.53
N ASP A 76 11.85 3.26 -5.87
CA ASP A 76 12.33 2.77 -4.57
C ASP A 76 11.26 2.88 -3.49
N ILE A 77 10.54 4.00 -3.45
CA ILE A 77 9.38 4.16 -2.54
C ILE A 77 8.24 3.25 -2.96
N ALA A 78 7.93 3.16 -4.25
CA ALA A 78 6.86 2.31 -4.76
C ALA A 78 7.07 0.84 -4.41
N SER A 79 8.31 0.37 -4.44
CA SER A 79 8.66 -1.00 -4.00
C SER A 79 8.25 -1.24 -2.54
N GLU A 80 8.52 -0.30 -1.65
CA GLU A 80 8.12 -0.42 -0.23
C GLU A 80 6.61 -0.32 -0.04
N ILE A 81 5.93 0.50 -0.85
CA ILE A 81 4.45 0.55 -0.86
C ILE A 81 3.89 -0.82 -1.26
N GLY A 82 4.50 -1.47 -2.25
CA GLY A 82 4.12 -2.83 -2.63
C GLY A 82 4.24 -3.83 -1.48
N ASP A 83 5.31 -3.75 -0.71
CA ASP A 83 5.52 -4.61 0.46
C ASP A 83 4.49 -4.32 1.57
N VAL A 84 4.15 -3.05 1.80
CA VAL A 84 3.05 -2.66 2.71
C VAL A 84 1.73 -3.28 2.25
N LEU A 85 1.44 -3.19 0.96
CA LEU A 85 0.21 -3.75 0.39
C LEU A 85 0.15 -5.27 0.55
N TRP A 86 1.28 -5.96 0.38
CA TRP A 86 1.35 -7.40 0.58
C TRP A 86 1.01 -7.79 2.03
N TYR A 87 1.55 -7.09 3.02
CA TYR A 87 1.23 -7.34 4.42
C TYR A 87 -0.22 -6.98 4.77
N CYS A 88 -0.78 -5.95 4.16
CA CYS A 88 -2.22 -5.65 4.27
C CYS A 88 -3.07 -6.84 3.78
N ALA A 89 -2.71 -7.41 2.62
CA ALA A 89 -3.40 -8.55 2.05
C ALA A 89 -3.27 -9.80 2.93
N ALA A 90 -2.06 -10.09 3.42
CA ALA A 90 -1.80 -11.24 4.29
C ALA A 90 -2.56 -11.11 5.62
N LEU A 91 -2.57 -9.93 6.23
CA LEU A 91 -3.30 -9.68 7.47
C LEU A 91 -4.81 -9.82 7.29
N ALA A 92 -5.36 -9.28 6.20
CA ALA A 92 -6.77 -9.44 5.86
C ALA A 92 -7.14 -10.93 5.72
N THR A 93 -6.32 -11.71 5.03
CA THR A 93 -6.51 -13.15 4.88
C THR A 93 -6.52 -13.86 6.23
N ASP A 94 -5.59 -13.54 7.11
CA ASP A 94 -5.50 -14.14 8.44
C ASP A 94 -6.72 -13.80 9.32
N LEU A 95 -7.34 -12.64 9.07
CA LEU A 95 -8.57 -12.20 9.75
C LEU A 95 -9.85 -12.73 9.09
N ASN A 96 -9.75 -13.52 8.03
CA ASN A 96 -10.86 -14.00 7.21
C ASN A 96 -11.69 -12.85 6.59
N LEU A 97 -11.03 -11.77 6.22
CA LEU A 97 -11.63 -10.62 5.56
C LEU A 97 -11.05 -10.45 4.16
N THR A 98 -11.77 -9.76 3.29
CA THR A 98 -11.27 -9.39 1.96
C THR A 98 -10.77 -7.96 1.94
N LEU A 99 -9.69 -7.70 1.20
CA LEU A 99 -9.22 -6.33 0.97
C LEU A 99 -10.29 -5.47 0.30
N GLY A 100 -11.07 -6.04 -0.62
CA GLY A 100 -12.16 -5.31 -1.28
C GLY A 100 -13.18 -4.79 -0.28
N MET A 101 -13.58 -5.59 0.69
CA MET A 101 -14.50 -5.16 1.76
C MET A 101 -13.89 -4.09 2.64
N ILE A 102 -12.62 -4.26 3.05
CA ILE A 102 -11.90 -3.28 3.87
C ILE A 102 -11.82 -1.93 3.13
N ALA A 103 -11.46 -1.97 1.85
CA ALA A 103 -11.40 -0.76 1.00
C ALA A 103 -12.77 -0.09 0.86
N GLY A 104 -13.82 -0.87 0.60
CA GLY A 104 -15.20 -0.37 0.49
C GLY A 104 -15.69 0.28 1.78
N GLN A 105 -15.43 -0.34 2.93
CA GLN A 105 -15.77 0.23 4.23
C GLN A 105 -15.02 1.54 4.50
N ASN A 106 -13.75 1.60 4.12
CA ASN A 106 -12.96 2.82 4.24
C ASN A 106 -13.51 3.94 3.36
N GLU A 107 -13.84 3.65 2.10
CA GLU A 107 -14.49 4.63 1.20
C GLU A 107 -15.81 5.14 1.77
N ALA A 108 -16.66 4.26 2.28
CA ALA A 108 -17.94 4.63 2.89
C ALA A 108 -17.76 5.54 4.10
N LYS A 109 -16.79 5.22 4.97
CA LYS A 109 -16.45 6.03 6.15
C LYS A 109 -16.00 7.44 5.75
N LEU A 110 -15.09 7.55 4.78
CA LEU A 110 -14.57 8.84 4.31
C LEU A 110 -15.62 9.66 3.56
N SER A 111 -16.45 9.01 2.76
CA SER A 111 -17.58 9.66 2.07
C SER A 111 -18.58 10.24 3.07
N ALA A 112 -18.92 9.50 4.13
CA ALA A 112 -19.80 9.98 5.18
C ALA A 112 -19.20 11.20 5.92
N ARG A 113 -17.91 11.18 6.22
CA ARG A 113 -17.20 12.31 6.83
C ARG A 113 -17.20 13.55 5.93
N LYS A 114 -17.00 13.36 4.63
CA LYS A 114 -17.06 14.45 3.65
C LYS A 114 -18.44 15.09 3.64
N THR A 115 -19.50 14.30 3.57
CA THR A 115 -20.89 14.76 3.59
C THR A 115 -21.23 15.52 4.87
N ALA A 116 -20.75 15.03 6.02
CA ALA A 116 -20.97 15.65 7.33
C ALA A 116 -20.05 16.86 7.59
N GLY A 117 -19.06 17.13 6.73
CA GLY A 117 -18.07 18.19 6.96
C GLY A 117 -17.05 17.88 8.07
N THR A 118 -16.80 16.59 8.35
CA THR A 118 -15.94 16.13 9.45
C THR A 118 -14.68 15.39 8.99
N ILE A 119 -14.20 15.67 7.76
CA ILE A 119 -12.92 15.08 7.26
C ILE A 119 -11.77 15.48 8.17
N GLY A 120 -11.72 16.75 8.61
CA GLY A 120 -10.75 17.21 9.60
C GLY A 120 -11.04 16.69 11.00
N GLY A 121 -10.18 17.02 11.94
CA GLY A 121 -10.31 16.56 13.33
C GLY A 121 -9.60 15.22 13.55
N SER A 122 -9.93 14.54 14.66
CA SER A 122 -9.30 13.28 15.05
C SER A 122 -10.31 12.25 15.53
N GLY A 123 -9.87 11.01 15.55
CA GLY A 123 -10.68 9.86 15.99
C GLY A 123 -11.54 9.28 14.89
N ASP A 124 -11.97 8.02 15.06
CA ASP A 124 -12.74 7.30 14.04
C ASP A 124 -14.25 7.52 14.16
N THR A 125 -14.70 8.12 15.23
CA THR A 125 -16.13 8.37 15.50
C THR A 125 -16.61 9.78 15.14
N ARG A 126 -15.73 10.63 14.59
CA ARG A 126 -16.09 11.99 14.17
C ARG A 126 -16.99 12.06 12.94
#